data_5d7d6f08fc24f5d7d6141152e8e4f6b1
#
_entry.id   5d7d6f08fc24f5d7d6141152e8e4f6b1
#
_cell.length_a   1.000
_cell.length_b   1.000
_cell.length_c   1.000
_cell.angle_alpha   90.00
_cell.angle_beta   90.00
_cell.angle_gamma   90.00
#
_symmetry.space_group_name_H-M   'P 1'
#
loop_
_entity.id
_entity.type
_entity.pdbx_description
1 polymer ?
#
loop_
_entity_poly.entity_id
_entity_poly.type
_entity_poly.pdbx_seq_one_letter_code
_entity_poly.pdbx_strand_id
1 'polypeptide(L)'
;RYHRIGTDVTARPDSRYGVSKVFGEAVGALYADKHGIKVTCLRIGNFGEKPIDHRRLSIWLKPEDLVQLCRIGLEHPAIHFEIFYGASNNERSWWDNHRAFDLGYRPTGRAEDFREHAFAEQAKLKPDPVGDFYQGGAFCGMEFDGEMSRIFDLK
;
A
#
# COMPACT_ATOMS: atom_id res chain seq x y z
N ARG A 1 6.46 11.17 -8.72
CA ARG A 1 5.83 9.84 -8.77
C ARG A 1 4.99 9.76 -10.04
N TYR A 2 5.65 9.49 -11.18
CA TYR A 2 5.01 9.57 -12.51
C TYR A 2 4.53 8.22 -13.04
N HIS A 3 4.89 7.11 -12.37
CA HIS A 3 4.49 5.77 -12.78
C HIS A 3 3.73 5.09 -11.65
N ARG A 4 2.65 4.41 -12.00
CA ARG A 4 1.97 3.50 -11.08
C ARG A 4 2.79 2.23 -10.93
N ILE A 5 2.82 1.69 -9.71
CA ILE A 5 3.60 0.51 -9.35
C ILE A 5 2.64 -0.66 -9.20
N GLY A 6 2.82 -1.70 -9.99
CA GLY A 6 2.10 -2.96 -9.89
C GLY A 6 2.59 -3.83 -8.73
N THR A 7 1.90 -4.93 -8.49
CA THR A 7 2.27 -5.89 -7.43
C THR A 7 3.38 -6.85 -7.85
N ASP A 8 3.68 -6.89 -9.13
CA ASP A 8 4.66 -7.75 -9.82
C ASP A 8 6.09 -7.21 -9.84
N VAL A 9 6.30 -6.00 -9.32
CA VAL A 9 7.65 -5.42 -9.23
C VAL A 9 8.48 -6.12 -8.17
N THR A 10 9.80 -6.21 -8.39
CA THR A 10 10.73 -6.72 -7.38
C THR A 10 10.59 -5.95 -6.08
N ALA A 11 10.35 -6.67 -4.99
CA ALA A 11 10.21 -6.06 -3.68
C ALA A 11 11.53 -5.38 -3.25
N ARG A 12 11.44 -4.10 -2.91
CA ARG A 12 12.54 -3.31 -2.38
C ARG A 12 12.06 -2.56 -1.13
N PRO A 13 12.04 -3.24 0.02
CA PRO A 13 11.51 -2.66 1.26
C PRO A 13 12.37 -1.48 1.73
N ASP A 14 11.71 -0.48 2.29
CA ASP A 14 12.27 0.80 2.73
C ASP A 14 12.46 0.87 4.25
N SER A 15 12.23 -0.24 4.95
CA SER A 15 12.32 -0.35 6.41
C SER A 15 12.42 -1.81 6.84
N ARG A 16 12.87 -2.09 8.06
CA ARG A 16 12.85 -3.47 8.65
C ARG A 16 11.42 -3.99 8.75
N TYR A 17 10.47 -3.12 8.99
CA TYR A 17 9.06 -3.48 8.93
C TYR A 17 8.69 -3.98 7.53
N GLY A 18 9.06 -3.26 6.47
CA GLY A 18 8.88 -3.68 5.10
C GLY A 18 9.53 -5.03 4.78
N VAL A 19 10.76 -5.27 5.27
CA VAL A 19 11.45 -6.57 5.14
C VAL A 19 10.62 -7.70 5.74
N SER A 20 10.06 -7.50 6.94
CA SER A 20 9.22 -8.52 7.58
C SER A 20 7.95 -8.84 6.77
N LYS A 21 7.39 -7.87 6.05
CA LYS A 21 6.22 -8.07 5.19
C LYS A 21 6.56 -8.84 3.91
N VAL A 22 7.69 -8.53 3.28
CA VAL A 22 8.20 -9.28 2.13
C VAL A 22 8.48 -10.74 2.51
N PHE A 23 9.03 -10.98 3.69
CA PHE A 23 9.19 -12.33 4.22
C PHE A 23 7.84 -13.07 4.32
N GLY A 24 6.81 -12.41 4.84
CA GLY A 24 5.46 -12.99 4.93
C GLY A 24 4.87 -13.36 3.56
N GLU A 25 5.05 -12.52 2.54
CA GLU A 25 4.62 -12.81 1.17
C GLU A 25 5.37 -14.04 0.61
N ALA A 26 6.68 -14.13 0.83
CA ALA A 26 7.47 -15.27 0.38
C ALA A 26 7.04 -16.58 1.05
N VAL A 27 6.73 -16.56 2.35
CA VAL A 27 6.17 -17.71 3.07
C VAL A 27 4.79 -18.07 2.52
N GLY A 28 3.93 -17.09 2.28
CA GLY A 28 2.61 -17.30 1.68
C GLY A 28 2.67 -18.00 0.32
N ALA A 29 3.56 -17.54 -0.56
CA ALA A 29 3.80 -18.17 -1.86
C ALA A 29 4.26 -19.61 -1.72
N LEU A 30 5.24 -19.87 -0.84
CA LEU A 30 5.74 -21.22 -0.58
C LEU A 30 4.62 -22.19 -0.17
N TYR A 31 3.75 -21.77 0.73
CA TYR A 31 2.66 -22.62 1.21
C TYR A 31 1.55 -22.76 0.18
N ALA A 32 1.28 -21.75 -0.62
CA ALA A 32 0.36 -21.85 -1.74
C ALA A 32 0.84 -22.92 -2.74
N ASP A 33 2.11 -22.81 -3.16
CA ASP A 33 2.68 -23.71 -4.18
C ASP A 33 2.86 -25.15 -3.68
N LYS A 34 3.33 -25.34 -2.44
CA LYS A 34 3.63 -26.69 -1.92
C LYS A 34 2.44 -27.41 -1.30
N HIS A 35 1.47 -26.68 -0.77
CA HIS A 35 0.40 -27.25 0.01
C HIS A 35 -1.00 -26.95 -0.52
N GLY A 36 -1.10 -26.20 -1.63
CA GLY A 36 -2.37 -25.82 -2.25
C GLY A 36 -3.25 -24.92 -1.38
N ILE A 37 -2.66 -24.24 -0.39
CA ILE A 37 -3.37 -23.26 0.44
C ILE A 37 -3.59 -22.00 -0.39
N LYS A 38 -4.82 -21.54 -0.48
CA LYS A 38 -5.12 -20.26 -1.12
C LYS A 38 -4.63 -19.12 -0.25
N VAL A 39 -3.79 -18.25 -0.80
CA VAL A 39 -3.20 -17.13 -0.06
C VAL A 39 -3.47 -15.82 -0.77
N THR A 40 -3.92 -14.82 -0.02
CA THR A 40 -4.00 -13.44 -0.49
C THR A 40 -3.27 -12.52 0.47
N CYS A 41 -2.28 -11.81 -0.05
CA CYS A 41 -1.54 -10.80 0.68
C CYS A 41 -2.10 -9.41 0.37
N LEU A 42 -2.44 -8.65 1.39
CA LEU A 42 -2.91 -7.28 1.25
C LEU A 42 -1.80 -6.30 1.68
N ARG A 43 -1.25 -5.56 0.73
CA ARG A 43 -0.34 -4.44 1.00
C ARG A 43 -1.18 -3.22 1.33
N ILE A 44 -1.59 -3.10 2.60
CA ILE A 44 -2.49 -2.05 3.06
C ILE A 44 -1.73 -0.73 3.16
N GLY A 45 -2.25 0.31 2.52
CA GLY A 45 -1.69 1.65 2.57
C GLY A 45 -1.95 2.36 3.89
N ASN A 46 -3.12 2.92 4.04
CA ASN A 46 -3.56 3.57 5.28
C ASN A 46 -5.03 3.27 5.54
N PHE A 47 -5.26 2.35 6.45
CA PHE A 47 -6.62 2.02 6.90
C PHE A 47 -7.09 3.04 7.95
N GLY A 48 -8.28 3.57 7.78
CA GLY A 48 -8.86 4.52 8.72
C GLY A 48 -10.09 5.22 8.17
N GLU A 49 -10.78 5.97 9.03
CA GLU A 49 -11.99 6.70 8.65
C GLU A 49 -11.70 7.82 7.64
N LYS A 50 -10.59 8.52 7.82
CA LYS A 50 -10.19 9.66 6.98
C LYS A 50 -8.67 9.71 6.79
N PRO A 51 -8.19 10.13 5.61
CA PRO A 51 -6.78 10.46 5.42
C PRO A 51 -6.46 11.77 6.15
N ILE A 52 -5.28 11.83 6.81
CA ILE A 52 -4.87 12.98 7.62
C ILE A 52 -3.64 13.73 7.09
N ASP A 53 -3.13 13.36 5.91
CA ASP A 53 -2.00 14.02 5.26
C ASP A 53 -1.98 13.76 3.75
N HIS A 54 -1.05 14.43 3.06
CA HIS A 54 -0.90 14.33 1.60
C HIS A 54 -0.54 12.92 1.14
N ARG A 55 0.27 12.19 1.90
CA ARG A 55 0.66 10.82 1.59
C ARG A 55 -0.55 9.90 1.68
N ARG A 56 -1.34 10.04 2.75
CA ARG A 56 -2.53 9.21 2.97
C ARG A 56 -3.63 9.46 1.93
N LEU A 57 -3.72 10.65 1.33
CA LEU A 57 -4.61 10.89 0.18
C LEU A 57 -4.31 9.95 -1.00
N SER A 58 -3.08 9.44 -1.12
CA SER A 58 -2.71 8.53 -2.20
C SER A 58 -2.97 7.06 -1.88
N ILE A 59 -3.00 6.68 -0.59
CA ILE A 59 -2.97 5.28 -0.15
C ILE A 59 -4.07 4.93 0.87
N TRP A 60 -5.03 5.81 1.05
CA TRP A 60 -6.13 5.58 1.99
C TRP A 60 -7.00 4.40 1.57
N LEU A 61 -7.45 3.64 2.57
CA LEU A 61 -8.34 2.50 2.41
C LEU A 61 -9.54 2.66 3.33
N LYS A 62 -10.71 2.79 2.72
CA LYS A 62 -11.99 2.80 3.40
C LYS A 62 -12.29 1.41 3.99
N PRO A 63 -12.92 1.32 5.19
CA PRO A 63 -13.25 0.02 5.80
C PRO A 63 -14.04 -0.93 4.90
N GLU A 64 -15.06 -0.45 4.21
CA GLU A 64 -15.90 -1.28 3.34
C GLU A 64 -15.13 -1.80 2.11
N ASP A 65 -14.16 -1.04 1.62
CA ASP A 65 -13.31 -1.45 0.51
C ASP A 65 -12.31 -2.52 0.95
N LEU A 66 -11.82 -2.46 2.21
CA LEU A 66 -11.02 -3.56 2.78
C LEU A 66 -11.85 -4.85 2.86
N VAL A 67 -13.11 -4.77 3.30
CA VAL A 67 -14.00 -5.93 3.36
C VAL A 67 -14.17 -6.57 1.99
N GLN A 68 -14.28 -5.78 0.90
CA GLN A 68 -14.33 -6.31 -0.45
C GLN A 68 -13.06 -7.11 -0.80
N LEU A 69 -11.86 -6.56 -0.52
CA LEU A 69 -10.60 -7.25 -0.79
C LEU A 69 -10.47 -8.55 0.00
N CYS A 70 -10.84 -8.53 1.28
CA CYS A 70 -10.85 -9.73 2.11
C CYS A 70 -11.80 -10.79 1.54
N ARG A 71 -13.00 -10.39 1.14
CA ARG A 71 -13.99 -11.28 0.56
C ARG A 71 -13.49 -11.90 -0.75
N ILE A 72 -12.92 -11.11 -1.65
CA ILE A 72 -12.31 -11.62 -2.88
C ILE A 72 -11.22 -12.65 -2.55
N GLY A 73 -10.32 -12.31 -1.62
CA GLY A 73 -9.24 -13.22 -1.22
C GLY A 73 -9.70 -14.54 -0.62
N LEU A 74 -10.83 -14.55 0.08
CA LEU A 74 -11.37 -15.75 0.75
C LEU A 74 -12.27 -16.59 -0.16
N GLU A 75 -13.07 -15.94 -1.02
CA GLU A 75 -14.18 -16.59 -1.73
C GLU A 75 -13.91 -16.79 -3.22
N HIS A 76 -13.05 -15.98 -3.86
CA HIS A 76 -12.90 -16.02 -5.31
C HIS A 76 -12.20 -17.32 -5.77
N PRO A 77 -12.78 -18.06 -6.73
CA PRO A 77 -12.27 -19.37 -7.13
C PRO A 77 -10.89 -19.34 -7.77
N ALA A 78 -10.52 -18.26 -8.45
CA ALA A 78 -9.24 -18.12 -9.15
C ALA A 78 -8.07 -17.75 -8.22
N ILE A 79 -8.29 -17.63 -6.91
CA ILE A 79 -7.20 -17.36 -5.96
C ILE A 79 -6.36 -18.65 -5.81
N HIS A 80 -5.05 -18.47 -6.03
CA HIS A 80 -4.00 -19.40 -5.63
C HIS A 80 -3.02 -18.65 -4.71
N PHE A 81 -2.22 -17.76 -5.27
CA PHE A 81 -1.42 -16.77 -4.54
C PHE A 81 -1.60 -15.40 -5.21
N GLU A 82 -2.12 -14.45 -4.49
CA GLU A 82 -2.37 -13.11 -5.01
C GLU A 82 -1.87 -12.04 -4.05
N ILE A 83 -1.41 -10.93 -4.62
CA ILE A 83 -1.05 -9.72 -3.87
C ILE A 83 -1.92 -8.58 -4.37
N PHE A 84 -2.62 -7.90 -3.47
CA PHE A 84 -3.41 -6.70 -3.79
C PHE A 84 -2.92 -5.50 -2.99
N TYR A 85 -3.03 -4.32 -3.57
CA TYR A 85 -2.90 -3.10 -2.79
C TYR A 85 -4.21 -2.81 -2.06
N GLY A 86 -4.12 -2.63 -0.75
CA GLY A 86 -5.22 -2.16 0.08
C GLY A 86 -5.33 -0.64 -0.01
N ALA A 87 -5.99 -0.17 -1.04
CA ALA A 87 -6.27 1.25 -1.28
C ALA A 87 -7.64 1.41 -1.95
N SER A 88 -8.36 2.46 -1.59
CA SER A 88 -9.61 2.86 -2.24
C SER A 88 -9.39 3.52 -3.60
N ASN A 89 -10.43 4.07 -4.22
CA ASN A 89 -10.34 4.76 -5.51
C ASN A 89 -9.72 6.15 -5.34
N ASN A 90 -8.44 6.20 -5.03
CA ASN A 90 -7.72 7.43 -4.73
C ASN A 90 -7.13 8.03 -6.01
N GLU A 91 -7.52 9.24 -6.37
CA GLU A 91 -7.08 9.94 -7.59
C GLU A 91 -5.55 10.13 -7.63
N ARG A 92 -4.93 10.27 -6.44
CA ARG A 92 -3.48 10.46 -6.28
C ARG A 92 -2.71 9.15 -6.11
N SER A 93 -3.36 7.99 -6.27
CA SER A 93 -2.71 6.71 -6.06
C SER A 93 -1.53 6.52 -7.01
N TRP A 94 -0.42 6.07 -6.46
CA TRP A 94 0.75 5.62 -7.23
C TRP A 94 0.77 4.10 -7.41
N TRP A 95 -0.28 3.39 -6.98
CA TRP A 95 -0.42 1.95 -7.11
C TRP A 95 -1.31 1.55 -8.26
N ASP A 96 -0.89 0.53 -8.98
CA ASP A 96 -1.70 -0.17 -9.96
C ASP A 96 -2.29 -1.44 -9.32
N ASN A 97 -3.59 -1.49 -9.25
CA ASN A 97 -4.34 -2.59 -8.63
C ASN A 97 -5.23 -3.33 -9.64
N HIS A 98 -4.82 -3.31 -10.93
CA HIS A 98 -5.62 -3.89 -12.02
C HIS A 98 -6.04 -5.33 -11.73
N ARG A 99 -5.15 -6.15 -11.16
CA ARG A 99 -5.46 -7.54 -10.83
C ARG A 99 -6.62 -7.67 -9.84
N ALA A 100 -6.69 -6.83 -8.81
CA ALA A 100 -7.83 -6.81 -7.90
C ALA A 100 -9.13 -6.39 -8.63
N PHE A 101 -9.04 -5.42 -9.53
CA PHE A 101 -10.20 -4.99 -10.34
C PHE A 101 -10.69 -6.11 -11.27
N ASP A 102 -9.80 -6.90 -11.87
CA ASP A 102 -10.15 -8.06 -12.70
C ASP A 102 -10.91 -9.12 -11.89
N LEU A 103 -10.58 -9.27 -10.62
CA LEU A 103 -11.24 -10.20 -9.70
C LEU A 103 -12.49 -9.61 -9.01
N GLY A 104 -12.93 -8.44 -9.44
CA GLY A 104 -14.20 -7.86 -9.00
C GLY A 104 -14.10 -6.79 -7.90
N TYR A 105 -12.90 -6.32 -7.55
CA TYR A 105 -12.76 -5.19 -6.63
C TYR A 105 -13.37 -3.92 -7.22
N ARG A 106 -14.27 -3.28 -6.48
CA ARG A 106 -14.97 -2.05 -6.89
C ARG A 106 -14.98 -1.08 -5.72
N PRO A 107 -13.84 -0.41 -5.42
CA PRO A 107 -13.75 0.49 -4.28
C PRO A 107 -14.69 1.68 -4.44
N THR A 108 -15.34 2.06 -3.36
CA THR A 108 -16.27 3.19 -3.28
C THR A 108 -15.69 4.42 -2.60
N GLY A 109 -14.65 4.23 -1.80
CA GLY A 109 -13.98 5.32 -1.09
C GLY A 109 -13.17 6.19 -2.03
N ARG A 110 -13.23 7.51 -1.82
CA ARG A 110 -12.45 8.52 -2.54
C ARG A 110 -11.73 9.40 -1.53
N ALA A 111 -10.42 9.30 -1.46
CA ALA A 111 -9.64 10.11 -0.52
C ALA A 111 -9.77 11.61 -0.79
N GLU A 112 -9.98 12.01 -2.04
CA GLU A 112 -10.11 13.41 -2.42
C GLU A 112 -11.32 14.12 -1.78
N ASP A 113 -12.36 13.36 -1.38
CA ASP A 113 -13.51 13.89 -0.64
C ASP A 113 -13.11 14.44 0.75
N PHE A 114 -11.93 14.06 1.25
CA PHE A 114 -11.33 14.52 2.52
C PHE A 114 -10.14 15.45 2.33
N ARG A 115 -9.96 16.01 1.14
CA ARG A 115 -8.77 16.83 0.79
C ARG A 115 -8.54 17.98 1.77
N GLU A 116 -9.57 18.76 2.04
CA GLU A 116 -9.46 19.92 2.94
C GLU A 116 -9.07 19.49 4.35
N HIS A 117 -9.68 18.41 4.85
CA HIS A 117 -9.34 17.84 6.14
C HIS A 117 -7.87 17.39 6.17
N ALA A 118 -7.43 16.63 5.16
CA ALA A 118 -6.06 16.12 5.09
C ALA A 118 -5.02 17.27 5.04
N PHE A 119 -5.32 18.36 4.34
CA PHE A 119 -4.43 19.52 4.29
C PHE A 119 -4.36 20.27 5.61
N ALA A 120 -5.51 20.43 6.29
CA ALA A 120 -5.56 21.04 7.60
C ALA A 120 -4.81 20.24 8.67
N GLU A 121 -4.90 18.90 8.62
CA GLU A 121 -4.15 18.02 9.53
C GLU A 121 -2.65 17.99 9.19
N GLN A 122 -2.29 17.92 7.90
CA GLN A 122 -0.89 18.01 7.45
C GLN A 122 -0.18 19.25 7.99
N ALA A 123 -0.87 20.41 8.00
CA ALA A 123 -0.28 21.67 8.48
C ALA A 123 0.11 21.64 9.97
N LYS A 124 -0.41 20.69 10.76
CA LYS A 124 -0.08 20.50 12.18
C LYS A 124 1.09 19.53 12.39
N LEU A 125 1.47 18.77 11.37
CA LEU A 125 2.53 17.77 11.46
C LEU A 125 3.91 18.42 11.34
N LYS A 126 4.88 17.81 12.02
CA LYS A 126 6.29 18.18 11.81
C LYS A 126 6.73 17.66 10.43
N PRO A 127 7.58 18.42 9.71
CA PRO A 127 8.18 17.94 8.46
C PRO A 127 8.92 16.61 8.66
N ASP A 128 8.66 15.65 7.78
CA ASP A 128 9.36 14.36 7.74
C ASP A 128 9.84 14.10 6.29
N PRO A 129 10.98 14.69 5.89
CA PRO A 129 11.46 14.57 4.50
C PRO A 129 11.71 13.13 4.06
N VAL A 130 12.10 12.24 4.97
CA VAL A 130 12.32 10.82 4.69
C VAL A 130 10.97 10.10 4.52
N GLY A 131 10.06 10.24 5.48
CA GLY A 131 8.74 9.64 5.43
C GLY A 131 7.88 10.15 4.28
N ASP A 132 8.04 11.41 3.89
CA ASP A 132 7.35 12.00 2.73
C ASP A 132 7.89 11.49 1.39
N PHE A 133 9.16 11.05 1.36
CA PHE A 133 9.80 10.52 0.16
C PHE A 133 9.47 9.05 -0.08
N TYR A 134 9.59 8.21 0.95
CA TYR A 134 9.35 6.77 0.86
C TYR A 134 7.87 6.40 1.00
N GLN A 135 7.51 5.21 0.54
CA GLN A 135 6.14 4.70 0.66
C GLN A 135 5.80 4.29 2.11
N GLY A 136 6.77 3.79 2.86
CA GLY A 136 6.59 3.36 4.25
C GLY A 136 6.34 4.50 5.25
N GLY A 137 6.53 5.75 4.83
CA GLY A 137 6.28 6.92 5.68
C GLY A 137 7.22 6.96 6.88
N ALA A 138 6.68 7.29 8.05
CA ALA A 138 7.46 7.49 9.27
C ALA A 138 8.34 6.29 9.68
N PHE A 139 7.98 5.06 9.27
CA PHE A 139 8.83 3.88 9.51
C PHE A 139 10.19 3.97 8.82
N CYS A 140 10.27 4.69 7.70
CA CYS A 140 11.51 4.86 6.96
C CYS A 140 12.47 5.84 7.63
N GLY A 141 11.95 6.83 8.35
CA GLY A 141 12.76 7.80 9.10
C GLY A 141 13.37 7.25 10.38
N MET A 142 12.76 6.23 10.99
CA MET A 142 13.17 5.71 12.30
C MET A 142 14.60 5.14 12.34
N GLU A 143 15.13 4.67 11.22
CA GLU A 143 16.45 4.01 11.12
C GLU A 143 17.30 4.63 10.00
N PHE A 144 16.89 5.78 9.49
CA PHE A 144 17.58 6.44 8.39
C PHE A 144 18.77 7.24 8.93
N ASP A 145 19.98 6.76 8.65
CA ASP A 145 21.26 7.41 8.94
C ASP A 145 22.01 7.86 7.69
N GLY A 146 21.36 7.69 6.52
CA GLY A 146 21.93 8.04 5.22
C GLY A 146 21.71 9.49 4.84
N GLU A 147 22.39 9.92 3.77
CA GLU A 147 22.13 11.20 3.13
C GLU A 147 21.02 11.11 2.11
N MET A 148 20.04 12.01 2.17
CA MET A 148 18.94 12.06 1.21
C MET A 148 19.40 12.21 -0.24
N SER A 149 20.56 12.86 -0.47
CA SER A 149 21.17 12.99 -1.79
C SER A 149 21.44 11.64 -2.47
N ARG A 150 21.80 10.60 -1.70
CA ARG A 150 22.05 9.25 -2.25
C ARG A 150 20.81 8.58 -2.81
N ILE A 151 19.62 9.03 -2.41
CA ILE A 151 18.36 8.46 -2.89
C ILE A 151 18.06 8.93 -4.31
N PHE A 152 18.45 10.14 -4.66
CA PHE A 152 18.24 10.72 -5.99
C PHE A 152 19.19 10.16 -7.04
N ASP A 153 20.32 9.56 -6.62
CA ASP A 153 21.32 8.97 -7.50
C ASP A 153 21.01 7.50 -7.86
N LEU A 154 19.97 6.90 -7.27
CA LEU A 154 19.50 5.55 -7.56
C LEU A 154 18.56 5.51 -8.78
N LYS A 155 19.00 6.07 -9.91
CA LYS A 155 18.28 5.99 -11.20
C LYS A 155 18.55 4.67 -11.92
#